data_8caa131b8b6c33d155eee28a884408ec
#
_entry.id   8caa131b8b6c33d155eee28a884408ec
#
_cell.length_a   1.000
_cell.length_b   1.000
_cell.length_c   1.000
_cell.angle_alpha   90.00
_cell.angle_beta   90.00
_cell.angle_gamma   90.00
#
_symmetry.space_group_name_H-M   'P 1'
#
loop_
_entity.id
_entity.type
_entity.pdbx_description
1 polymer ?
#
loop_
_entity_poly.entity_id
_entity_poly.type
_entity_poly.pdbx_seq_one_letter_code
_entity_poly.pdbx_strand_id
1 'polypeptide(L)' 'MANIVNYEKGSSYHTSSRGGNPVEVNCIYETQPLDNGSKMLVIKTYNPNSKNAGISQTIHFTKESAMQLIEILKQELNIQ' A
#
# COMPACT_ATOMS: atom_id res chain seq x y z
N MET A 1 4.44 10.03 4.07
CA MET A 1 3.04 9.68 4.32
C MET A 1 2.22 10.00 3.08
N ALA A 2 1.45 9.05 2.58
CA ALA A 2 0.70 9.24 1.34
C ALA A 2 -0.74 8.77 1.51
N ASN A 3 -1.68 9.56 0.97
CA ASN A 3 -3.08 9.20 0.91
C ASN A 3 -3.44 8.92 -0.55
N ILE A 4 -3.84 7.69 -0.85
CA ILE A 4 -4.15 7.30 -2.24
C ILE A 4 -5.54 7.83 -2.59
N VAL A 5 -5.61 8.59 -3.68
CA VAL A 5 -6.87 9.16 -4.15
C VAL A 5 -7.25 8.68 -5.55
N ASN A 6 -6.32 8.02 -6.26
CA ASN A 6 -6.59 7.56 -7.62
C ASN A 6 -5.66 6.43 -7.98
N TYR A 7 -6.07 5.60 -8.96
CA TYR A 7 -5.27 4.51 -9.49
C TYR A 7 -5.22 4.62 -11.00
N GLU A 8 -4.04 4.36 -11.56
CA GLU A 8 -3.86 4.29 -13.00
C GLU A 8 -3.13 3.00 -13.34
N LYS A 9 -3.54 2.34 -14.42
CA LYS A 9 -2.82 1.17 -14.88
C LYS A 9 -1.57 1.59 -15.62
N GLY A 10 -0.43 1.05 -15.21
CA GLY A 10 0.82 1.28 -15.90
C GLY A 10 0.85 0.60 -17.26
N SER A 11 1.61 1.16 -18.20
CA SER A 11 1.72 0.61 -19.54
C SER A 11 2.70 -0.56 -19.61
N SER A 12 3.64 -0.64 -18.67
CA SER A 12 4.60 -1.73 -18.65
C SER A 12 5.18 -1.88 -17.25
N TYR A 13 5.68 -3.08 -16.95
CA TYR A 13 6.37 -3.31 -15.70
C TYR A 13 7.82 -2.88 -15.87
N HIS A 14 8.25 -1.97 -15.01
CA HIS A 14 9.63 -1.51 -14.99
C HIS A 14 10.33 -2.07 -13.77
N THR A 15 11.27 -2.96 -13.99
CA THR A 15 12.21 -3.32 -12.95
C THR A 15 13.13 -2.12 -12.72
N SER A 16 13.58 -1.94 -11.48
CA SER A 16 14.57 -0.90 -11.22
C SER A 16 15.82 -1.20 -12.05
N SER A 17 16.54 -0.15 -12.44
CA SER A 17 17.77 -0.29 -13.20
C SER A 17 18.82 -1.12 -12.48
N ARG A 18 18.63 -1.39 -11.21
CA ARG A 18 19.54 -2.21 -10.39
C ARG A 18 19.22 -3.69 -10.50
N GLY A 19 18.18 -4.05 -11.23
CA GLY A 19 17.90 -5.43 -11.60
C GLY A 19 17.65 -6.41 -10.46
N GLY A 20 17.42 -5.93 -9.25
CA GLY A 20 17.20 -6.82 -8.11
C GLY A 20 15.75 -7.17 -7.91
N ASN A 21 15.50 -8.20 -7.13
CA ASN A 21 14.16 -8.51 -6.66
C ASN A 21 13.70 -7.41 -5.70
N PRO A 22 12.37 -7.19 -5.59
CA PRO A 22 11.88 -6.27 -4.59
C PRO A 22 12.35 -6.63 -3.20
N VAL A 23 12.64 -5.62 -2.39
CA VAL A 23 12.99 -5.84 -1.00
C VAL A 23 11.76 -6.33 -0.25
N GLU A 24 11.93 -7.40 0.51
CA GLU A 24 10.85 -7.93 1.32
C GLU A 24 10.74 -7.15 2.62
N VAL A 25 9.53 -6.68 2.92
CA VAL A 25 9.26 -5.89 4.11
C VAL A 25 8.01 -6.43 4.79
N ASN A 26 7.87 -6.11 6.06
CA ASN A 26 6.64 -6.41 6.78
C ASN A 26 5.72 -5.18 6.75
N CYS A 27 4.43 -5.43 6.90
CA CYS A 27 3.43 -4.37 7.01
C CYS A 27 2.74 -4.42 8.35
N ILE A 28 2.51 -3.25 8.91
CA ILE A 28 1.63 -3.05 10.04
C ILE A 28 0.40 -2.32 9.51
N TYR A 29 -0.79 -2.74 9.90
CA TYR A 29 -1.99 -2.00 9.54
C TYR A 29 -2.71 -1.50 10.79
N GLU A 30 -3.28 -0.32 10.68
CA GLU A 30 -3.99 0.34 11.75
C GLU A 30 -5.24 1.00 11.18
N THR A 31 -6.23 1.22 12.03
CA THR A 31 -7.43 1.95 11.65
C THR A 31 -7.45 3.28 12.37
N GLN A 32 -7.63 4.36 11.61
CA GLN A 32 -7.70 5.70 12.14
C GLN A 32 -9.12 6.23 12.00
N PRO A 33 -9.80 6.57 13.10
CA PRO A 33 -11.13 7.15 12.99
C PRO A 33 -11.06 8.58 12.47
N LEU A 34 -12.06 8.96 11.68
CA LEU A 34 -12.18 10.30 11.15
C LEU A 34 -13.33 11.04 11.84
N ASP A 35 -13.32 12.37 11.75
CA ASP A 35 -14.30 13.22 12.41
C ASP A 35 -15.73 12.98 11.93
N ASN A 36 -15.89 12.51 10.70
CA ASN A 36 -17.21 12.25 10.12
C ASN A 36 -17.77 10.88 10.46
N GLY A 37 -17.13 10.15 11.37
CA GLY A 37 -17.59 8.83 11.77
C GLY A 37 -17.06 7.69 10.91
N SER A 38 -16.40 7.98 9.80
CA SER A 38 -15.79 6.95 8.98
C SER A 38 -14.39 6.60 9.50
N LYS A 39 -13.73 5.65 8.83
CA LYS A 39 -12.41 5.20 9.24
C LYS A 39 -11.50 5.17 8.03
N MET A 40 -10.21 5.32 8.29
CA MET A 40 -9.17 5.23 7.29
C MET A 40 -8.25 4.09 7.66
N LEU A 41 -7.88 3.27 6.67
CA LEU A 41 -6.87 2.23 6.88
C LEU A 41 -5.49 2.82 6.64
N VAL A 42 -4.57 2.56 7.53
CA VAL A 42 -3.18 3.02 7.42
C VAL A 42 -2.30 1.79 7.36
N ILE A 43 -1.49 1.70 6.32
CA ILE A 43 -0.51 0.63 6.15
C ILE A 43 0.88 1.23 6.27
N LYS A 44 1.69 0.65 7.14
CA LYS A 44 3.07 1.09 7.36
C LYS A 44 4.00 -0.06 7.04
N THR A 45 5.05 0.20 6.28
CA THR A 45 6.04 -0.84 5.97
C THR A 45 7.28 -0.64 6.82
N TYR A 46 7.93 -1.74 7.15
CA TYR A 46 9.22 -1.69 7.81
C TYR A 46 10.06 -2.90 7.40
N ASN A 47 11.36 -2.73 7.41
CA ASN A 47 12.29 -3.81 7.10
C ASN A 47 12.86 -4.36 8.40
N PRO A 48 12.47 -5.60 8.80
CA PRO A 48 12.95 -6.16 10.08
C PRO A 48 14.45 -6.44 10.11
N ASN A 49 15.09 -6.49 8.94
CA ASN A 49 16.51 -6.77 8.82
C ASN A 49 17.36 -5.50 8.76
N SER A 50 16.73 -4.32 8.80
CA SER A 50 17.45 -3.08 8.77
C SER A 50 17.93 -2.69 10.16
N LYS A 51 19.14 -2.13 10.23
CA LYS A 51 19.68 -1.63 11.51
C LYS A 51 18.84 -0.47 12.05
N ASN A 52 18.22 0.27 11.15
CA ASN A 52 17.28 1.34 11.50
C ASN A 52 15.87 0.86 11.22
N ALA A 53 15.33 0.05 12.11
CA ALA A 53 14.04 -0.63 11.92
C ALA A 53 12.86 0.33 12.02
N GLY A 54 12.99 1.53 11.49
CA GLY A 54 11.90 2.50 11.46
C GLY A 54 10.94 2.23 10.32
N ILE A 55 9.82 2.95 10.37
CA ILE A 55 8.80 2.90 9.31
C ILE A 55 9.39 3.54 8.06
N SER A 56 9.39 2.78 6.96
CA SER A 56 9.95 3.28 5.70
C SER A 56 8.91 3.98 4.84
N GLN A 57 7.67 3.49 4.85
CA GLN A 57 6.58 4.09 4.08
C GLN A 57 5.27 3.98 4.83
N THR A 58 4.42 4.97 4.64
CA THR A 58 3.08 4.97 5.23
C THR A 58 2.09 5.34 4.15
N ILE A 59 1.07 4.51 3.96
CA ILE A 59 0.05 4.71 2.93
C ILE A 59 -1.32 4.69 3.61
N HIS A 60 -2.14 5.69 3.27
CA HIS A 60 -3.49 5.83 3.79
C HIS A 60 -4.50 5.47 2.72
N PHE A 61 -5.53 4.74 3.11
CA PHE A 61 -6.63 4.36 2.23
C PHE A 61 -7.94 4.85 2.83
N THR A 62 -8.72 5.61 2.07
CA THR A 62 -10.11 5.85 2.42
C THR A 62 -10.93 4.62 2.06
N LYS A 63 -12.20 4.58 2.49
CA LYS A 63 -13.08 3.48 2.13
C LYS A 63 -13.20 3.37 0.61
N GLU A 64 -13.34 4.50 -0.08
CA GLU A 64 -13.49 4.52 -1.53
C GLU A 64 -12.24 4.00 -2.24
N SER A 65 -11.06 4.48 -1.83
CA SER A 65 -9.82 4.02 -2.47
C SER A 65 -9.53 2.56 -2.14
N ALA A 66 -9.91 2.09 -0.97
CA ALA A 66 -9.77 0.69 -0.61
C ALA A 66 -10.68 -0.20 -1.46
N MET A 67 -11.91 0.23 -1.71
CA MET A 67 -12.85 -0.51 -2.57
C MET A 67 -12.32 -0.62 -4.00
N GLN A 68 -11.74 0.45 -4.52
CA GLN A 68 -11.12 0.42 -5.84
C GLN A 68 -9.95 -0.56 -5.87
N LEU A 69 -9.14 -0.59 -4.83
CA LEU A 69 -8.02 -1.52 -4.75
C LEU A 69 -8.51 -2.97 -4.73
N ILE A 70 -9.60 -3.26 -4.01
CA ILE A 70 -10.18 -4.59 -3.98
C ILE A 70 -10.52 -5.06 -5.40
N GLU A 71 -11.16 -4.20 -6.19
CA GLU A 71 -11.52 -4.54 -7.56
C GLU A 71 -10.28 -4.77 -8.43
N ILE A 72 -9.26 -3.93 -8.27
CA ILE A 72 -8.01 -4.08 -9.00
C ILE A 72 -7.34 -5.41 -8.64
N LEU A 73 -7.29 -5.74 -7.36
CA LEU A 73 -6.69 -6.99 -6.90
C LEU A 73 -7.41 -8.19 -7.48
N LYS A 74 -8.74 -8.16 -7.49
CA LYS A 74 -9.52 -9.26 -8.05
C LYS A 74 -9.25 -9.46 -9.54
N GLN A 75 -9.21 -8.34 -10.29
CA GLN A 75 -9.00 -8.39 -11.74
C GLN A 75 -7.59 -8.84 -12.10
N GLU A 76 -6.59 -8.22 -11.48
CA GLU A 76 -5.21 -8.41 -11.92
C GLU A 76 -4.59 -9.68 -11.35
N LEU A 77 -5.04 -10.14 -10.20
CA LEU A 77 -4.48 -11.32 -9.54
C LEU A 77 -5.45 -12.50 -9.54
N ASN A 78 -6.58 -12.39 -10.24
CA ASN A 78 -7.61 -13.44 -10.33
C ASN A 78 -8.06 -13.95 -8.96
N ILE A 79 -8.22 -13.02 -8.02
CA ILE A 79 -8.74 -13.31 -6.69
C ILE A 79 -10.27 -13.26 -6.74
N GLN A 80 -10.92 -14.23 -6.12
CA GLN A 80 -12.38 -14.28 -6.06
C GLN A 80 -12.92 -13.88 -4.70
#